data_56d2fedd0467bfb32704797ad27287f8
#
_entry.id   56d2fedd0467bfb32704797ad27287f8
#
_cell.length_a   1.000
_cell.length_b   1.000
_cell.length_c   1.000
_cell.angle_alpha   90.00
_cell.angle_beta   90.00
_cell.angle_gamma   90.00
#
_symmetry.space_group_name_H-M   'P 1'
#
loop_
_entity.id
_entity.type
_entity.pdbx_description
1 polymer ?
#
loop_
_entity_poly.entity_id
_entity_poly.type
_entity_poly.pdbx_seq_one_letter_code
_entity_poly.pdbx_strand_id
1 'polypeptide(L)'
;MGKIPLVYKCNSRNAAAMRRHHWSIMHMSDDAMIAPQHFALNTPALRTLRPKLRAATKSGIVIHTDEITEWPTLHQIDQDWQNTHGAARGGTIGRFEIGYLSTHFIACAEHHGRQCAFVTFQKRRNEWCLDVMRHTSEMPDSTMHALVHSAITAAKEQG
;
A
#
# COMPACT_ATOMS: atom_id res chain seq x y z
N MET A 1 -25.42 14.32 22.81
CA MET A 1 -25.26 14.17 21.36
C MET A 1 -25.09 12.71 21.03
N GLY A 2 -25.99 12.10 20.26
CA GLY A 2 -25.89 10.69 19.88
C GLY A 2 -24.75 10.49 18.88
N LYS A 3 -23.96 9.41 19.06
CA LYS A 3 -22.93 9.02 18.11
C LYS A 3 -23.58 8.28 16.93
N ILE A 4 -23.24 8.63 15.70
CA ILE A 4 -23.68 7.91 14.50
C ILE A 4 -22.61 6.85 14.21
N PRO A 5 -22.96 5.54 14.24
CA PRO A 5 -22.02 4.49 13.91
C PRO A 5 -21.71 4.52 12.40
N LEU A 6 -20.42 4.37 12.05
CA LEU A 6 -19.94 4.28 10.67
C LEU A 6 -19.16 2.99 10.49
N VAL A 7 -19.47 2.24 9.44
CA VAL A 7 -18.70 1.07 9.01
C VAL A 7 -18.08 1.39 7.65
N TYR A 8 -16.76 1.30 7.58
CA TYR A 8 -15.98 1.58 6.37
C TYR A 8 -15.41 0.27 5.78
N LYS A 9 -15.27 0.21 4.45
CA LYS A 9 -14.83 -0.98 3.71
C LYS A 9 -15.70 -2.22 3.99
N CYS A 10 -17.00 -2.02 3.88
CA CYS A 10 -17.97 -3.09 4.02
C CYS A 10 -18.13 -3.82 2.67
N ASN A 11 -17.93 -5.13 2.64
CA ASN A 11 -18.17 -5.93 1.44
C ASN A 11 -19.67 -6.02 1.11
N SER A 12 -20.01 -6.42 -0.13
CA SER A 12 -21.39 -6.48 -0.62
C SER A 12 -22.32 -7.36 0.23
N ARG A 13 -21.82 -8.48 0.79
CA ARG A 13 -22.58 -9.38 1.66
C ARG A 13 -22.95 -8.69 3.00
N ASN A 14 -21.98 -8.05 3.62
CA ASN A 14 -22.20 -7.31 4.88
C ASN A 14 -23.08 -6.08 4.63
N ALA A 15 -22.87 -5.35 3.53
CA ALA A 15 -23.71 -4.24 3.14
C ALA A 15 -25.17 -4.65 2.96
N ALA A 16 -25.44 -5.78 2.30
CA ALA A 16 -26.79 -6.32 2.14
C ALA A 16 -27.44 -6.70 3.49
N ALA A 17 -26.64 -7.26 4.42
CA ALA A 17 -27.13 -7.52 5.77
C ALA A 17 -27.47 -6.24 6.53
N MET A 18 -26.59 -5.24 6.51
CA MET A 18 -26.82 -3.93 7.16
C MET A 18 -28.03 -3.20 6.59
N ARG A 19 -28.26 -3.26 5.28
CA ARG A 19 -29.44 -2.65 4.66
C ARG A 19 -30.75 -3.22 5.23
N ARG A 20 -30.80 -4.51 5.56
CA ARG A 20 -31.97 -5.14 6.23
C ARG A 20 -32.22 -4.59 7.63
N HIS A 21 -31.21 -3.98 8.25
CA HIS A 21 -31.28 -3.32 9.54
C HIS A 21 -31.37 -1.78 9.40
N HIS A 22 -31.88 -1.28 8.28
CA HIS A 22 -32.09 0.13 8.00
C HIS A 22 -30.84 1.01 7.98
N TRP A 23 -29.65 0.43 7.72
CA TRP A 23 -28.44 1.21 7.50
C TRP A 23 -28.46 1.82 6.11
N SER A 24 -28.03 3.08 6.02
CA SER A 24 -27.74 3.71 4.74
C SER A 24 -26.41 3.17 4.19
N ILE A 25 -26.42 2.70 2.93
CA ILE A 25 -25.26 2.16 2.25
C ILE A 25 -24.87 3.09 1.12
N MET A 26 -23.60 3.47 1.09
CA MET A 26 -23.02 4.29 0.03
C MET A 26 -21.83 3.57 -0.59
N HIS A 27 -21.83 3.40 -1.91
CA HIS A 27 -20.68 2.91 -2.65
C HIS A 27 -19.62 4.02 -2.72
N MET A 28 -18.42 3.76 -2.25
CA MET A 28 -17.33 4.74 -2.18
C MET A 28 -16.26 4.50 -3.23
N SER A 29 -15.90 3.24 -3.45
CA SER A 29 -14.83 2.83 -4.36
C SER A 29 -14.89 1.33 -4.58
N ASP A 30 -14.21 0.88 -5.63
CA ASP A 30 -13.93 -0.53 -5.86
C ASP A 30 -12.48 -0.85 -5.44
N ASP A 31 -12.29 -2.01 -4.83
CA ASP A 31 -10.95 -2.51 -4.49
C ASP A 31 -10.42 -3.39 -5.65
N ALA A 32 -9.20 -3.14 -6.07
CA ALA A 32 -8.50 -4.01 -7.02
C ALA A 32 -8.00 -5.26 -6.27
N MET A 33 -8.57 -6.41 -6.62
CA MET A 33 -8.18 -7.70 -6.03
C MET A 33 -7.14 -8.38 -6.93
N ILE A 34 -5.99 -8.73 -6.34
CA ILE A 34 -4.93 -9.46 -7.02
C ILE A 34 -4.79 -10.82 -6.35
N ALA A 35 -4.84 -11.90 -7.13
CA ALA A 35 -4.51 -13.24 -6.67
C ALA A 35 -3.01 -13.49 -6.92
N PRO A 36 -2.13 -13.44 -5.89
CA PRO A 36 -0.69 -13.50 -6.09
C PRO A 36 -0.23 -14.78 -6.79
N GLN A 37 -0.90 -15.90 -6.51
CA GLN A 37 -0.58 -17.21 -7.11
C GLN A 37 -0.79 -17.23 -8.63
N HIS A 38 -1.72 -16.42 -9.15
CA HIS A 38 -2.02 -16.31 -10.57
C HIS A 38 -1.38 -15.07 -11.22
N PHE A 39 -0.67 -14.26 -10.43
CA PHE A 39 -0.01 -13.06 -10.96
C PHE A 39 1.21 -13.45 -11.81
N ALA A 40 1.17 -13.08 -13.09
CA ALA A 40 2.25 -13.36 -14.04
C ALA A 40 2.47 -12.17 -14.98
N LEU A 41 3.66 -11.61 -14.95
CA LEU A 41 4.03 -10.41 -15.73
C LEU A 41 3.94 -10.61 -17.25
N ASN A 42 4.01 -11.84 -17.76
CA ASN A 42 3.97 -12.14 -19.19
C ASN A 42 2.55 -12.07 -19.80
N THR A 43 1.52 -11.78 -19.00
CA THR A 43 0.14 -11.67 -19.49
C THR A 43 -0.05 -10.37 -20.32
N PRO A 44 -0.95 -10.36 -21.32
CA PRO A 44 -1.30 -9.16 -22.08
C PRO A 44 -1.82 -8.01 -21.21
N ALA A 45 -2.56 -8.31 -20.13
CA ALA A 45 -3.11 -7.33 -19.21
C ALA A 45 -2.02 -6.49 -18.51
N LEU A 46 -0.83 -7.06 -18.32
CA LEU A 46 0.29 -6.41 -17.63
C LEU A 46 1.38 -5.89 -18.60
N ARG A 47 1.05 -5.77 -19.89
CA ARG A 47 2.00 -5.26 -20.90
C ARG A 47 2.58 -3.87 -20.58
N THR A 48 1.79 -3.02 -19.92
CA THR A 48 2.20 -1.67 -19.53
C THR A 48 3.01 -1.63 -18.24
N LEU A 49 2.90 -2.66 -17.37
CA LEU A 49 3.65 -2.75 -16.13
C LEU A 49 5.12 -3.15 -16.38
N ARG A 50 5.37 -4.07 -17.32
CA ARG A 50 6.74 -4.54 -17.62
C ARG A 50 7.75 -3.44 -17.93
N PRO A 51 7.47 -2.46 -18.84
CA PRO A 51 8.38 -1.36 -19.08
C PRO A 51 8.60 -0.49 -17.85
N LYS A 52 7.59 -0.29 -17.00
CA LYS A 52 7.73 0.47 -15.76
C LYS A 52 8.66 -0.22 -14.77
N LEU A 53 8.53 -1.53 -14.57
CA LEU A 53 9.46 -2.28 -13.70
C LEU A 53 10.89 -2.22 -14.23
N ARG A 54 11.08 -2.37 -15.54
CA ARG A 54 12.41 -2.22 -16.17
C ARG A 54 12.97 -0.79 -16.01
N ALA A 55 12.12 0.23 -16.12
CA ALA A 55 12.53 1.61 -15.90
C ALA A 55 12.99 1.85 -14.45
N ALA A 56 12.26 1.34 -13.46
CA ALA A 56 12.65 1.42 -12.06
C ALA A 56 14.01 0.73 -11.81
N THR A 57 14.22 -0.48 -12.34
CA THR A 57 15.51 -1.16 -12.24
C THR A 57 16.63 -0.36 -12.91
N LYS A 58 16.37 0.18 -14.11
CA LYS A 58 17.36 0.97 -14.87
C LYS A 58 17.72 2.30 -14.18
N SER A 59 16.80 2.89 -13.41
CA SER A 59 17.08 4.11 -12.62
C SER A 59 17.93 3.85 -11.39
N GLY A 60 18.31 2.61 -11.10
CA GLY A 60 19.12 2.26 -9.93
C GLY A 60 18.34 2.11 -8.61
N ILE A 61 17.03 1.91 -8.70
CA ILE A 61 16.21 1.61 -7.53
C ILE A 61 16.52 0.20 -7.02
N VAL A 62 16.78 0.12 -5.71
CA VAL A 62 16.90 -1.13 -4.94
C VAL A 62 15.69 -1.25 -4.01
N ILE A 63 15.06 -2.41 -3.99
CA ILE A 63 13.91 -2.67 -3.11
C ILE A 63 14.36 -3.56 -1.95
N HIS A 64 14.03 -3.14 -0.75
CA HIS A 64 14.26 -3.85 0.49
C HIS A 64 12.91 -4.28 1.09
N THR A 65 12.80 -5.55 1.46
CA THR A 65 11.59 -6.13 2.08
C THR A 65 11.89 -6.79 3.43
N ASP A 66 13.14 -6.67 3.89
CA ASP A 66 13.60 -7.22 5.15
C ASP A 66 13.10 -6.40 6.36
N GLU A 67 13.54 -6.80 7.55
CA GLU A 67 13.19 -6.12 8.78
C GLU A 67 13.58 -4.63 8.72
N ILE A 68 12.60 -3.77 9.01
CA ILE A 68 12.81 -2.33 8.98
C ILE A 68 13.52 -1.89 10.26
N THR A 69 14.73 -1.39 10.11
CA THR A 69 15.54 -0.84 11.20
C THR A 69 15.59 0.69 11.20
N GLU A 70 15.26 1.30 10.09
CA GLU A 70 15.42 2.74 9.80
C GLU A 70 14.12 3.54 9.97
N TRP A 71 13.39 3.33 11.06
CA TRP A 71 12.13 4.04 11.33
C TRP A 71 12.22 5.57 11.27
N PRO A 72 13.31 6.22 11.74
CA PRO A 72 13.45 7.67 11.62
C PRO A 72 13.45 8.14 10.16
N THR A 73 14.08 7.41 9.26
CA THR A 73 14.12 7.73 7.83
C THR A 73 12.72 7.59 7.20
N LEU A 74 11.99 6.53 7.51
CA LEU A 74 10.61 6.37 7.03
C LEU A 74 9.69 7.47 7.56
N HIS A 75 9.88 7.90 8.81
CA HIS A 75 9.12 9.01 9.38
C HIS A 75 9.40 10.31 8.65
N GLN A 76 10.66 10.58 8.29
CA GLN A 76 11.02 11.76 7.50
C GLN A 76 10.32 11.73 6.13
N ILE A 77 10.32 10.59 5.45
CA ILE A 77 9.61 10.42 4.16
C ILE A 77 8.10 10.69 4.33
N ASP A 78 7.49 10.22 5.40
CA ASP A 78 6.08 10.49 5.68
C ASP A 78 5.80 11.96 5.94
N GLN A 79 6.68 12.66 6.69
CA GLN A 79 6.58 14.10 6.91
C GLN A 79 6.73 14.90 5.61
N ASP A 80 7.71 14.57 4.78
CA ASP A 80 7.94 15.23 3.49
C ASP A 80 6.73 15.04 2.56
N TRP A 81 6.17 13.83 2.55
CA TRP A 81 4.96 13.55 1.80
C TRP A 81 3.76 14.37 2.30
N GLN A 82 3.55 14.46 3.62
CA GLN A 82 2.46 15.24 4.22
C GLN A 82 2.62 16.75 3.95
N ASN A 83 3.85 17.28 3.97
CA ASN A 83 4.12 18.67 3.64
C ASN A 83 3.70 19.03 2.20
N THR A 84 3.79 18.06 1.28
CA THR A 84 3.44 18.27 -0.13
C THR A 84 1.93 18.00 -0.41
N HIS A 85 1.35 16.98 0.24
CA HIS A 85 0.01 16.49 -0.07
C HIS A 85 -1.06 16.87 0.99
N GLY A 86 -0.64 17.50 2.07
CA GLY A 86 -1.46 17.81 3.23
C GLY A 86 -1.46 16.69 4.28
N ALA A 87 -1.88 17.04 5.49
CA ALA A 87 -1.90 16.13 6.62
C ALA A 87 -2.77 14.88 6.33
N ALA A 88 -2.35 13.75 6.89
CA ALA A 88 -3.11 12.52 6.82
C ALA A 88 -4.54 12.73 7.35
N ARG A 89 -5.55 12.39 6.54
CA ARG A 89 -6.96 12.67 6.86
C ARG A 89 -7.52 11.85 8.01
N GLY A 90 -6.77 10.87 8.51
CA GLY A 90 -7.19 10.01 9.62
C GLY A 90 -8.40 9.12 9.32
N GLY A 91 -8.78 8.32 10.30
CA GLY A 91 -10.00 7.50 10.29
C GLY A 91 -9.96 6.28 9.39
N THR A 92 -9.82 6.46 8.09
CA THR A 92 -9.90 5.38 7.07
C THR A 92 -8.63 5.20 6.28
N ILE A 93 -7.65 6.08 6.44
CA ILE A 93 -6.37 6.08 5.73
C ILE A 93 -5.29 5.71 6.74
N GLY A 94 -4.35 4.87 6.29
CA GLY A 94 -3.21 4.45 7.09
C GLY A 94 -2.43 5.64 7.66
N ARG A 95 -1.92 5.46 8.87
CA ARG A 95 -1.15 6.46 9.60
C ARG A 95 0.27 5.98 9.81
N PHE A 96 1.21 6.92 9.86
CA PHE A 96 2.56 6.61 10.28
C PHE A 96 2.61 6.56 11.82
N GLU A 97 2.66 5.35 12.36
CA GLU A 97 2.83 5.08 13.78
C GLU A 97 3.63 3.78 13.90
N ILE A 98 4.81 3.83 14.52
CA ILE A 98 5.74 2.70 14.55
C ILE A 98 5.09 1.43 15.10
N GLY A 99 4.39 1.53 16.25
CA GLY A 99 3.72 0.38 16.86
C GLY A 99 2.63 -0.23 15.98
N TYR A 100 1.99 0.55 15.13
CA TYR A 100 1.01 0.09 14.15
C TYR A 100 1.71 -0.54 12.93
N LEU A 101 2.68 0.16 12.35
CA LEU A 101 3.34 -0.28 11.12
C LEU A 101 4.27 -1.48 11.33
N SER A 102 4.82 -1.69 12.53
CA SER A 102 5.68 -2.85 12.84
C SER A 102 4.99 -4.21 12.66
N THR A 103 3.65 -4.23 12.59
CA THR A 103 2.87 -5.45 12.32
C THR A 103 2.57 -5.66 10.83
N HIS A 104 2.98 -4.72 9.97
CA HIS A 104 2.71 -4.76 8.53
C HIS A 104 3.88 -5.39 7.77
N PHE A 105 3.59 -5.85 6.55
CA PHE A 105 4.65 -6.01 5.56
C PHE A 105 5.05 -4.61 5.08
N ILE A 106 6.34 -4.34 5.02
CA ILE A 106 6.87 -3.06 4.54
C ILE A 106 7.88 -3.35 3.43
N ALA A 107 7.76 -2.62 2.34
CA ALA A 107 8.77 -2.57 1.30
C ALA A 107 9.27 -1.13 1.16
N CYS A 108 10.59 -0.97 1.15
CA CYS A 108 11.28 0.31 1.01
C CYS A 108 12.05 0.36 -0.30
N ALA A 109 12.06 1.52 -0.93
CA ALA A 109 12.89 1.80 -2.12
C ALA A 109 14.04 2.70 -1.74
N GLU A 110 15.23 2.28 -2.15
CA GLU A 110 16.48 3.04 -2.03
C GLU A 110 16.92 3.51 -3.41
N HIS A 111 17.39 4.75 -3.48
CA HIS A 111 18.00 5.35 -4.65
C HIS A 111 19.28 6.07 -4.25
N HIS A 112 20.42 5.73 -4.86
CA HIS A 112 21.73 6.29 -4.53
C HIS A 112 22.08 6.22 -3.04
N GLY A 113 21.79 5.10 -2.37
CA GLY A 113 22.11 4.90 -0.94
C GLY A 113 21.16 5.62 0.02
N ARG A 114 20.03 6.18 -0.46
CA ARG A 114 19.03 6.86 0.38
C ARG A 114 17.66 6.28 0.16
N GLN A 115 16.94 6.00 1.23
CA GLN A 115 15.54 5.61 1.13
C GLN A 115 14.71 6.77 0.59
N CYS A 116 13.91 6.54 -0.44
CA CYS A 116 13.12 7.57 -1.12
C CYS A 116 11.62 7.27 -1.17
N ALA A 117 11.21 6.04 -0.86
CA ALA A 117 9.80 5.66 -0.86
C ALA A 117 9.57 4.39 -0.03
N PHE A 118 8.35 4.21 0.46
CA PHE A 118 7.90 2.96 1.05
C PHE A 118 6.42 2.70 0.82
N VAL A 119 6.04 1.43 0.90
CA VAL A 119 4.66 0.96 0.96
C VAL A 119 4.48 0.02 2.13
N THR A 120 3.29 0.03 2.71
CA THR A 120 2.94 -0.91 3.77
C THR A 120 1.68 -1.69 3.41
N PHE A 121 1.63 -2.94 3.82
CA PHE A 121 0.47 -3.80 3.66
C PHE A 121 0.08 -4.39 5.00
N GLN A 122 -1.16 -4.18 5.39
CA GLN A 122 -1.73 -4.88 6.52
C GLN A 122 -1.88 -6.36 6.16
N LYS A 123 -1.13 -7.23 6.85
CA LYS A 123 -1.20 -8.68 6.64
C LYS A 123 -2.33 -9.29 7.45
N ARG A 124 -3.17 -10.06 6.79
CA ARG A 124 -4.15 -10.95 7.40
C ARG A 124 -3.94 -12.38 6.88
N ARG A 125 -4.57 -13.34 7.52
CA ARG A 125 -4.40 -14.76 7.17
C ARG A 125 -4.60 -15.05 5.67
N ASN A 126 -5.57 -14.41 5.03
CA ASN A 126 -5.99 -14.74 3.66
C ASN A 126 -5.87 -13.55 2.70
N GLU A 127 -5.39 -12.41 3.16
CA GLU A 127 -5.28 -11.21 2.32
C GLU A 127 -4.24 -10.23 2.85
N TRP A 128 -3.62 -9.51 1.94
CA TRP A 128 -2.81 -8.33 2.23
C TRP A 128 -3.50 -7.10 1.67
N CYS A 129 -3.70 -6.09 2.49
CA CYS A 129 -4.36 -4.85 2.10
C CYS A 129 -3.34 -3.71 2.10
N LEU A 130 -3.17 -3.05 0.95
CA LEU A 130 -2.34 -1.85 0.85
C LEU A 130 -2.87 -0.79 1.83
N ASP A 131 -1.99 -0.22 2.64
CA ASP A 131 -2.36 0.73 3.68
C ASP A 131 -1.70 2.10 3.48
N VAL A 132 -0.36 2.18 3.55
CA VAL A 132 0.37 3.44 3.40
C VAL A 132 1.27 3.39 2.19
N MET A 133 1.26 4.47 1.40
CA MET A 133 2.22 4.73 0.33
C MET A 133 2.81 6.12 0.54
N ARG A 134 4.14 6.20 0.65
CA ARG A 134 4.85 7.47 0.86
C ARG A 134 6.11 7.53 0.01
N HIS A 135 6.44 8.73 -0.41
CA HIS A 135 7.64 8.98 -1.21
C HIS A 135 8.12 10.42 -1.05
N THR A 136 9.38 10.63 -1.30
CA THR A 136 9.97 11.97 -1.44
C THR A 136 9.67 12.53 -2.84
N SER A 137 9.85 13.84 -3.02
CA SER A 137 9.73 14.49 -4.35
C SER A 137 10.80 14.02 -5.35
N GLU A 138 11.91 13.48 -4.86
CA GLU A 138 13.05 13.01 -5.68
C GLU A 138 12.94 11.53 -6.10
N MET A 139 11.85 10.87 -5.72
CA MET A 139 11.63 9.47 -6.09
C MET A 139 11.59 9.28 -7.61
N PRO A 140 12.42 8.39 -8.19
CA PRO A 140 12.37 8.08 -9.61
C PRO A 140 11.02 7.53 -10.06
N ASP A 141 10.65 7.81 -11.28
CA ASP A 141 9.43 7.27 -11.89
C ASP A 141 9.37 5.74 -11.82
N SER A 142 8.17 5.24 -11.67
CA SER A 142 7.88 3.79 -11.58
C SER A 142 8.32 3.08 -10.31
N THR A 143 8.94 3.76 -9.35
CA THR A 143 9.35 3.18 -8.06
C THR A 143 8.17 2.56 -7.30
N MET A 144 7.01 3.25 -7.24
CA MET A 144 5.82 2.69 -6.60
C MET A 144 5.32 1.41 -7.26
N HIS A 145 5.47 1.27 -8.59
CA HIS A 145 5.13 0.01 -9.27
C HIS A 145 6.07 -1.13 -8.84
N ALA A 146 7.36 -0.83 -8.66
CA ALA A 146 8.34 -1.82 -8.19
C ALA A 146 8.05 -2.24 -6.74
N LEU A 147 7.72 -1.30 -5.86
CA LEU A 147 7.34 -1.57 -4.46
C LEU A 147 6.09 -2.46 -4.35
N VAL A 148 5.03 -2.13 -5.08
CA VAL A 148 3.81 -2.96 -5.08
C VAL A 148 4.08 -4.33 -5.71
N HIS A 149 4.89 -4.39 -6.77
CA HIS A 149 5.28 -5.67 -7.38
C HIS A 149 6.07 -6.54 -6.40
N SER A 150 7.00 -5.98 -5.62
CA SER A 150 7.75 -6.74 -4.61
C SER A 150 6.83 -7.30 -3.52
N ALA A 151 5.82 -6.53 -3.09
CA ALA A 151 4.84 -7.00 -2.13
C ALA A 151 3.98 -8.17 -2.69
N ILE A 152 3.59 -8.11 -3.97
CA ILE A 152 2.87 -9.22 -4.62
C ILE A 152 3.76 -10.47 -4.68
N THR A 153 5.04 -10.31 -4.98
CA THR A 153 6.01 -11.41 -5.01
C THR A 153 6.17 -12.04 -3.62
N ALA A 154 6.37 -11.22 -2.59
CA ALA A 154 6.47 -11.69 -1.21
C ALA A 154 5.19 -12.39 -0.73
N ALA A 155 4.01 -11.85 -1.08
CA ALA A 155 2.74 -12.49 -0.77
C ALA A 155 2.58 -13.84 -1.46
N LYS A 156 3.08 -13.98 -2.69
CA LYS A 156 3.09 -15.25 -3.44
C LYS A 156 3.98 -16.32 -2.78
N GLU A 157 5.12 -15.92 -2.23
CA GLU A 157 6.08 -16.80 -1.56
C GLU A 157 5.58 -17.27 -0.19
N GLN A 158 4.75 -16.48 0.48
CA GLN A 158 4.19 -16.81 1.79
C GLN A 158 2.92 -17.69 1.73
N GLY A 159 2.35 -17.92 0.56
CA GLY A 159 1.15 -18.74 0.34
C GLY A 159 -0.12 -17.95 0.50
#